data_78f0b73ee44f2e952791c8b08ae0d03f
#
_entry.id   78f0b73ee44f2e952791c8b08ae0d03f
#
_cell.length_a   1.000
_cell.length_b   1.000
_cell.length_c   1.000
_cell.angle_alpha   90.00
_cell.angle_beta   90.00
_cell.angle_gamma   90.00
#
_symmetry.space_group_name_H-M   'P 1'
#
loop_
_entity.id
_entity.type
_entity.pdbx_description
1 polymer ?
#
loop_
_entity_poly.entity_id
_entity_poly.type
_entity_poly.pdbx_seq_one_letter_code
_entity_poly.pdbx_strand_id
1 'polypeptide(L)'
;MALDRRMIVQAALLLPILPSRAFAHGRKPYRTYHVQAPFPMPVIRVPDFTDAAQFSIVAHGAVADDQGKTSAAIGAAILAAHDAGGGRVLVPAGTWRTGPIHFRSNVELHLEDGATLLFSPDPRDYLPPVPTSWEGIECLNYSPLIYAHECDNVAITGSGRLEAQLDVWREWYLRPKAHMDGLVELYQLARAGKPTEQRDMTKGAANLRPQFIQFNRCRHVLVEGVSIQNSPFWTIHPYLCRDVVIRQVRISAHGHNNDGVDPEMSQGVLIENCVFDQGDDAVSVKSGREDDAWRLATPSRNIVMRDCLVKNGHQLMAIGSEISGGVENVFVDRCRVEQVSGAKSALNNLLFVKTNERRGGFVRNIHLTNITSTAVAGGVLSVDTDVLYQWGTLVPTYQRKLTPIDGLHIRNVAVTAGQFRTRIKGEASLPVRDVTLQNVRVGSLSGQAVETVNVTGYLDK
;
A
#
# COMPACT_ATOMS: atom_id res chain seq x y z
N MET A 1 45.31 -51.49 33.88
CA MET A 1 44.64 -50.40 34.68
C MET A 1 43.62 -49.73 33.77
N ALA A 2 42.39 -50.08 33.94
CA ALA A 2 41.29 -49.60 33.12
C ALA A 2 40.70 -48.34 33.79
N LEU A 3 40.44 -47.31 33.03
CA LEU A 3 39.67 -46.16 33.46
C LEU A 3 38.43 -46.02 32.60
N ASP A 4 37.35 -46.06 33.31
CA ASP A 4 35.95 -46.08 32.96
C ASP A 4 35.50 -44.78 32.25
N ARG A 5 34.82 -44.93 31.08
CA ARG A 5 34.14 -43.81 30.39
C ARG A 5 32.67 -43.78 30.78
N ARG A 6 32.33 -42.89 31.70
CA ARG A 6 30.93 -42.61 32.00
C ARG A 6 30.27 -41.85 30.86
N MET A 7 29.27 -42.46 30.28
CA MET A 7 28.34 -41.81 29.31
C MET A 7 27.45 -40.82 30.08
N ILE A 8 27.50 -39.57 29.66
CA ILE A 8 26.53 -38.54 30.08
C ILE A 8 25.34 -38.66 29.11
N VAL A 9 24.24 -39.18 29.60
CA VAL A 9 22.95 -39.14 28.90
C VAL A 9 22.34 -37.76 29.12
N GLN A 10 22.34 -36.92 28.10
CA GLN A 10 21.52 -35.69 28.08
C GLN A 10 20.06 -36.06 27.90
N ALA A 11 19.27 -35.90 28.95
CA ALA A 11 17.83 -35.96 28.89
C ALA A 11 17.32 -34.69 28.19
N ALA A 12 16.87 -34.80 26.95
CA ALA A 12 16.11 -33.75 26.28
C ALA A 12 14.75 -33.64 26.95
N LEU A 13 14.54 -32.56 27.67
CA LEU A 13 13.22 -32.15 28.14
C LEU A 13 12.35 -31.74 26.95
N LEU A 14 11.49 -32.66 26.52
CA LEU A 14 10.37 -32.38 25.64
C LEU A 14 9.36 -31.54 26.41
N LEU A 15 9.41 -30.22 26.22
CA LEU A 15 8.30 -29.35 26.62
C LEU A 15 7.08 -29.75 25.76
N PRO A 16 5.92 -29.99 26.37
CA PRO A 16 4.72 -30.27 25.61
C PRO A 16 4.36 -29.01 24.79
N ILE A 17 4.29 -29.16 23.48
CA ILE A 17 3.66 -28.18 22.60
C ILE A 17 2.19 -28.19 22.99
N LEU A 18 1.77 -27.20 23.78
CA LEU A 18 0.36 -26.97 24.05
C LEU A 18 -0.31 -26.68 22.70
N PRO A 19 -1.36 -27.42 22.32
CA PRO A 19 -2.09 -27.09 21.11
C PRO A 19 -2.67 -25.70 21.30
N SER A 20 -2.44 -24.82 20.30
CA SER A 20 -3.13 -23.54 20.19
C SER A 20 -4.62 -23.80 20.44
N ARG A 21 -5.21 -23.17 21.45
CA ARG A 21 -6.64 -23.30 21.75
C ARG A 21 -7.40 -22.94 20.48
N ALA A 22 -8.00 -23.97 19.87
CA ALA A 22 -8.92 -23.80 18.77
C ALA A 22 -10.01 -22.81 19.18
N PHE A 23 -10.31 -21.87 18.31
CA PHE A 23 -11.49 -21.01 18.42
C PHE A 23 -12.70 -21.87 18.79
N ALA A 24 -13.52 -21.39 19.74
CA ALA A 24 -14.68 -22.08 20.23
C ALA A 24 -15.56 -22.58 19.07
N HIS A 25 -16.00 -23.83 19.16
CA HIS A 25 -16.80 -24.52 18.14
C HIS A 25 -18.02 -23.70 17.73
N GLY A 26 -18.09 -23.35 16.42
CA GLY A 26 -19.25 -22.72 15.80
C GLY A 26 -18.95 -21.39 15.06
N ARG A 27 -17.81 -20.77 15.26
CA ARG A 27 -17.44 -19.50 14.63
C ARG A 27 -16.80 -19.70 13.26
N LYS A 28 -17.24 -18.95 12.25
CA LYS A 28 -16.48 -18.77 11.02
C LYS A 28 -15.37 -17.77 11.33
N PRO A 29 -14.08 -18.17 11.41
CA PRO A 29 -12.99 -17.26 11.79
C PRO A 29 -12.69 -16.21 10.70
N TYR A 30 -13.31 -16.37 9.53
CA TYR A 30 -13.09 -15.54 8.36
C TYR A 30 -14.38 -15.13 7.67
N ARG A 31 -14.42 -13.88 7.23
CA ARG A 31 -15.27 -13.44 6.13
C ARG A 31 -14.58 -13.80 4.82
N THR A 32 -15.33 -14.30 3.84
CA THR A 32 -14.81 -14.74 2.53
C THR A 32 -15.36 -13.88 1.42
N TYR A 33 -14.49 -13.47 0.50
CA TYR A 33 -14.85 -12.69 -0.67
C TYR A 33 -14.57 -13.48 -1.94
N HIS A 34 -15.63 -13.72 -2.72
CA HIS A 34 -15.55 -14.27 -4.07
C HIS A 34 -15.59 -13.12 -5.06
N VAL A 35 -14.44 -12.72 -5.56
CA VAL A 35 -14.30 -11.55 -6.44
C VAL A 35 -14.35 -11.99 -7.89
N GLN A 36 -15.29 -11.43 -8.65
CA GLN A 36 -15.34 -11.64 -10.09
C GLN A 36 -14.38 -10.68 -10.80
N ALA A 37 -13.57 -11.20 -11.70
CA ALA A 37 -12.63 -10.46 -12.53
C ALA A 37 -12.48 -11.16 -13.88
N PRO A 38 -11.92 -10.52 -14.91
CA PRO A 38 -11.67 -11.14 -16.22
C PRO A 38 -10.55 -12.20 -16.20
N PHE A 39 -10.06 -12.53 -15.02
CA PHE A 39 -9.06 -13.57 -14.76
C PHE A 39 -9.44 -14.35 -13.48
N PRO A 40 -8.87 -15.54 -13.26
CA PRO A 40 -9.12 -16.30 -12.04
C PRO A 40 -8.64 -15.56 -10.80
N MET A 41 -9.56 -15.29 -9.86
CA MET A 41 -9.25 -14.71 -8.56
C MET A 41 -9.23 -15.80 -7.48
N PRO A 42 -8.27 -15.75 -6.55
CA PRO A 42 -8.37 -16.56 -5.34
C PRO A 42 -9.55 -16.12 -4.47
N VAL A 43 -10.05 -17.01 -3.65
CA VAL A 43 -10.98 -16.64 -2.58
C VAL A 43 -10.20 -15.86 -1.54
N ILE A 44 -10.55 -14.60 -1.31
CA ILE A 44 -9.90 -13.75 -0.32
C ILE A 44 -10.56 -13.99 1.04
N ARG A 45 -9.75 -14.23 2.05
CA ARG A 45 -10.21 -14.44 3.44
C ARG A 45 -9.65 -13.34 4.33
N VAL A 46 -10.52 -12.75 5.15
CA VAL A 46 -10.12 -11.76 6.17
C VAL A 46 -10.72 -12.13 7.51
N PRO A 47 -10.12 -11.72 8.64
CA PRO A 47 -10.61 -12.09 9.94
C PRO A 47 -12.01 -11.54 10.21
N ASP A 48 -12.78 -12.28 10.99
CA ASP A 48 -14.09 -11.86 11.50
C ASP A 48 -14.01 -11.70 13.03
N PHE A 49 -14.07 -10.46 13.50
CA PHE A 49 -14.05 -10.12 14.91
C PHE A 49 -15.42 -9.74 15.48
N THR A 50 -16.53 -10.04 14.78
CA THR A 50 -17.88 -9.59 15.14
C THR A 50 -18.23 -9.91 16.59
N ASP A 51 -17.91 -11.16 17.07
CA ASP A 51 -18.14 -11.56 18.45
C ASP A 51 -16.84 -11.72 19.26
N ALA A 52 -15.74 -11.05 18.91
CA ALA A 52 -14.49 -11.19 19.63
C ALA A 52 -14.54 -10.54 21.02
N ALA A 53 -13.73 -11.03 21.94
CA ALA A 53 -13.53 -10.38 23.23
C ALA A 53 -13.05 -8.95 23.04
N GLN A 54 -13.54 -8.03 23.87
CA GLN A 54 -13.25 -6.60 23.76
C GLN A 54 -12.24 -6.16 24.82
N PHE A 55 -11.30 -5.33 24.39
CA PHE A 55 -10.22 -4.76 25.20
C PHE A 55 -10.22 -3.24 25.04
N SER A 56 -10.90 -2.53 25.94
CA SER A 56 -11.00 -1.07 25.88
C SER A 56 -9.67 -0.42 26.22
N ILE A 57 -9.20 0.53 25.43
CA ILE A 57 -8.00 1.31 25.75
C ILE A 57 -8.15 2.09 27.08
N VAL A 58 -9.37 2.54 27.42
CA VAL A 58 -9.67 3.22 28.68
C VAL A 58 -9.47 2.28 29.88
N ALA A 59 -9.92 1.03 29.77
CA ALA A 59 -9.71 0.02 30.82
C ALA A 59 -8.20 -0.31 31.01
N HIS A 60 -7.37 -0.03 29.99
CA HIS A 60 -5.91 -0.19 30.07
C HIS A 60 -5.18 1.12 30.43
N GLY A 61 -5.90 2.19 30.79
CA GLY A 61 -5.34 3.42 31.32
C GLY A 61 -5.11 4.54 30.29
N ALA A 62 -5.78 4.50 29.13
CA ALA A 62 -5.72 5.60 28.17
C ALA A 62 -6.29 6.89 28.75
N VAL A 63 -5.62 8.00 28.47
CA VAL A 63 -6.03 9.37 28.89
C VAL A 63 -5.98 10.26 27.65
N ALA A 64 -7.08 10.90 27.32
CA ALA A 64 -7.31 11.59 26.03
C ALA A 64 -6.21 12.60 25.66
N ASP A 65 -5.77 13.43 26.59
CA ASP A 65 -4.75 14.46 26.34
C ASP A 65 -3.31 14.03 26.72
N ASP A 66 -3.11 12.77 27.11
CA ASP A 66 -1.80 12.22 27.47
C ASP A 66 -1.37 11.19 26.44
N GLN A 67 -0.52 11.63 25.50
CA GLN A 67 -0.01 10.77 24.42
C GLN A 67 0.72 9.54 24.97
N GLY A 68 1.56 9.70 25.99
CA GLY A 68 2.36 8.61 26.56
C GLY A 68 1.48 7.52 27.17
N LYS A 69 0.50 7.92 28.00
CA LYS A 69 -0.45 6.99 28.62
C LYS A 69 -1.33 6.32 27.57
N THR A 70 -1.84 7.07 26.59
CA THR A 70 -2.69 6.51 25.54
C THR A 70 -1.92 5.52 24.66
N SER A 71 -0.70 5.85 24.23
CA SER A 71 0.14 4.92 23.48
C SER A 71 0.43 3.63 24.25
N ALA A 72 0.78 3.75 25.53
CA ALA A 72 1.02 2.60 26.39
C ALA A 72 -0.25 1.75 26.59
N ALA A 73 -1.40 2.39 26.77
CA ALA A 73 -2.70 1.70 26.94
C ALA A 73 -3.14 0.96 25.67
N ILE A 74 -2.96 1.56 24.49
CA ILE A 74 -3.22 0.89 23.21
C ILE A 74 -2.32 -0.33 23.06
N GLY A 75 -1.02 -0.18 23.33
CA GLY A 75 -0.07 -1.30 23.28
C GLY A 75 -0.43 -2.43 24.26
N ALA A 76 -0.83 -2.09 25.50
CA ALA A 76 -1.26 -3.05 26.49
C ALA A 76 -2.56 -3.78 26.10
N ALA A 77 -3.53 -3.05 25.52
CA ALA A 77 -4.77 -3.64 25.03
C ALA A 77 -4.53 -4.61 23.86
N ILE A 78 -3.64 -4.24 22.92
CA ILE A 78 -3.23 -5.10 21.79
C ILE A 78 -2.55 -6.37 22.31
N LEU A 79 -1.66 -6.27 23.28
CA LEU A 79 -0.98 -7.40 23.87
C LEU A 79 -1.98 -8.31 24.60
N ALA A 80 -2.86 -7.75 25.43
CA ALA A 80 -3.89 -8.51 26.15
C ALA A 80 -4.85 -9.24 25.18
N ALA A 81 -5.26 -8.59 24.10
CA ALA A 81 -6.09 -9.21 23.07
C ALA A 81 -5.35 -10.36 22.38
N HIS A 82 -4.08 -10.18 22.02
CA HIS A 82 -3.24 -11.21 21.43
C HIS A 82 -3.04 -12.41 22.35
N ASP A 83 -2.68 -12.18 23.61
CA ASP A 83 -2.43 -13.22 24.62
C ASP A 83 -3.69 -14.01 24.97
N ALA A 84 -4.87 -13.39 24.84
CA ALA A 84 -6.17 -14.08 24.95
C ALA A 84 -6.50 -14.97 23.73
N GLY A 85 -5.63 -15.02 22.71
CA GLY A 85 -5.81 -15.78 21.48
C GLY A 85 -6.52 -15.00 20.37
N GLY A 86 -6.78 -13.70 20.58
CA GLY A 86 -7.37 -12.76 19.64
C GLY A 86 -8.48 -11.93 20.28
N GLY A 87 -8.67 -10.73 19.75
CA GLY A 87 -9.68 -9.83 20.30
C GLY A 87 -9.79 -8.49 19.58
N ARG A 88 -10.78 -7.73 19.99
CA ARG A 88 -11.06 -6.37 19.50
C ARG A 88 -10.54 -5.34 20.51
N VAL A 89 -9.57 -4.55 20.11
CA VAL A 89 -9.13 -3.37 20.87
C VAL A 89 -10.08 -2.22 20.55
N LEU A 90 -10.79 -1.74 21.57
CA LEU A 90 -11.84 -0.74 21.41
C LEU A 90 -11.33 0.65 21.72
N VAL A 91 -11.44 1.55 20.75
CA VAL A 91 -11.18 2.98 20.89
C VAL A 91 -12.51 3.71 20.97
N PRO A 92 -12.95 4.18 22.14
CA PRO A 92 -14.26 4.85 22.29
C PRO A 92 -14.23 6.26 21.71
N ALA A 93 -15.42 6.86 21.57
CA ALA A 93 -15.59 8.26 21.16
C ALA A 93 -14.68 9.21 21.96
N GLY A 94 -14.10 10.18 21.27
CA GLY A 94 -13.15 11.16 21.84
C GLY A 94 -11.89 11.28 20.99
N THR A 95 -11.02 12.22 21.36
CA THR A 95 -9.73 12.43 20.69
C THR A 95 -8.61 11.85 21.55
N TRP A 96 -7.92 10.86 21.01
CA TRP A 96 -6.86 10.11 21.67
C TRP A 96 -5.53 10.39 20.99
N ARG A 97 -4.67 11.15 21.68
CA ARG A 97 -3.31 11.42 21.18
C ARG A 97 -2.44 10.18 21.35
N THR A 98 -1.70 9.80 20.30
CA THR A 98 -0.88 8.59 20.31
C THR A 98 0.41 8.76 19.50
N GLY A 99 1.43 7.98 19.83
CA GLY A 99 2.56 7.66 18.95
C GLY A 99 2.22 6.49 18.02
N PRO A 100 3.23 5.75 17.52
CA PRO A 100 2.99 4.63 16.63
C PRO A 100 2.23 3.49 17.33
N ILE A 101 1.41 2.78 16.56
CA ILE A 101 0.66 1.60 17.02
C ILE A 101 1.22 0.37 16.33
N HIS A 102 1.72 -0.60 17.11
CA HIS A 102 2.25 -1.86 16.61
C HIS A 102 1.27 -3.01 16.86
N PHE A 103 0.85 -3.64 15.80
CA PHE A 103 -0.06 -4.78 15.85
C PHE A 103 0.60 -6.08 16.32
N ARG A 104 -0.23 -6.99 16.79
CA ARG A 104 0.04 -8.41 16.96
C ARG A 104 -0.99 -9.22 16.17
N SER A 105 -0.68 -10.48 15.87
CA SER A 105 -1.61 -11.37 15.18
C SER A 105 -2.92 -11.56 15.96
N ASN A 106 -4.01 -11.75 15.22
CA ASN A 106 -5.35 -11.97 15.74
C ASN A 106 -5.95 -10.77 16.50
N VAL A 107 -5.59 -9.55 16.13
CA VAL A 107 -6.07 -8.32 16.77
C VAL A 107 -6.80 -7.43 15.77
N GLU A 108 -7.94 -6.92 16.20
CA GLU A 108 -8.67 -5.83 15.56
C GLU A 108 -8.51 -4.54 16.38
N LEU A 109 -8.16 -3.45 15.73
CA LEU A 109 -8.28 -2.09 16.25
C LEU A 109 -9.61 -1.52 15.76
N HIS A 110 -10.56 -1.35 16.65
CA HIS A 110 -11.90 -0.86 16.33
C HIS A 110 -12.13 0.55 16.87
N LEU A 111 -12.38 1.50 15.97
CA LEU A 111 -12.68 2.87 16.31
C LEU A 111 -14.20 3.09 16.32
N GLU A 112 -14.77 3.36 17.48
CA GLU A 112 -16.18 3.70 17.58
C GLU A 112 -16.53 5.01 16.85
N ASP A 113 -17.80 5.23 16.63
CA ASP A 113 -18.26 6.51 16.08
C ASP A 113 -17.83 7.69 16.96
N GLY A 114 -17.30 8.74 16.36
CA GLY A 114 -16.75 9.89 17.09
C GLY A 114 -15.36 9.66 17.69
N ALA A 115 -14.74 8.48 17.54
CA ALA A 115 -13.36 8.25 17.95
C ALA A 115 -12.38 8.90 16.97
N THR A 116 -11.33 9.53 17.47
CA THR A 116 -10.20 10.04 16.68
C THR A 116 -8.90 9.63 17.33
N LEU A 117 -8.08 8.88 16.60
CA LEU A 117 -6.66 8.68 16.94
C LEU A 117 -5.84 9.78 16.27
N LEU A 118 -5.24 10.66 17.07
CA LEU A 118 -4.43 11.77 16.62
C LEU A 118 -2.95 11.45 16.82
N PHE A 119 -2.25 11.21 15.72
CA PHE A 119 -0.86 10.76 15.74
C PHE A 119 0.13 11.90 15.94
N SER A 120 1.17 11.65 16.72
CA SER A 120 2.24 12.60 17.00
C SER A 120 2.91 13.11 15.72
N PRO A 121 3.24 14.42 15.65
CA PRO A 121 4.03 14.97 14.55
C PRO A 121 5.53 14.83 14.75
N ASP A 122 6.00 14.33 15.92
CA ASP A 122 7.42 14.24 16.25
C ASP A 122 8.04 12.95 15.71
N PRO A 123 8.99 13.00 14.77
CA PRO A 123 9.65 11.80 14.26
C PRO A 123 10.33 10.94 15.34
N ARG A 124 10.75 11.54 16.46
CA ARG A 124 11.41 10.81 17.55
C ARG A 124 10.50 9.81 18.24
N ASP A 125 9.18 10.03 18.22
CA ASP A 125 8.19 9.11 18.76
C ASP A 125 8.08 7.81 17.94
N TYR A 126 8.58 7.82 16.68
CA TYR A 126 8.56 6.69 15.75
C TYR A 126 9.85 5.87 15.75
N LEU A 127 10.66 6.04 16.80
CA LEU A 127 11.86 5.23 17.06
C LEU A 127 11.58 4.22 18.17
N PRO A 128 12.30 3.07 18.23
CA PRO A 128 13.42 2.68 17.37
C PRO A 128 12.97 2.36 15.93
N PRO A 129 13.90 2.36 14.95
CA PRO A 129 13.57 2.06 13.57
C PRO A 129 13.05 0.64 13.40
N VAL A 130 12.14 0.45 12.43
CA VAL A 130 11.54 -0.84 12.12
C VAL A 130 11.87 -1.29 10.69
N PRO A 131 11.86 -2.60 10.40
CA PRO A 131 11.98 -3.12 9.04
C PRO A 131 10.81 -2.63 8.19
N THR A 132 11.09 -1.93 7.09
CA THR A 132 10.09 -1.37 6.19
C THR A 132 10.59 -1.39 4.74
N SER A 133 9.82 -0.82 3.84
CA SER A 133 10.20 -0.52 2.46
C SER A 133 9.99 0.97 2.21
N TRP A 134 10.93 1.62 1.56
CA TRP A 134 10.79 3.00 1.12
C TRP A 134 10.97 3.10 -0.39
N GLU A 135 9.90 3.50 -1.11
CA GLU A 135 9.82 3.48 -2.57
C GLU A 135 10.39 2.19 -3.21
N GLY A 136 10.05 1.03 -2.67
CA GLY A 136 10.43 -0.27 -3.24
C GLY A 136 11.80 -0.82 -2.83
N ILE A 137 12.47 -0.19 -1.87
CA ILE A 137 13.76 -0.65 -1.31
C ILE A 137 13.60 -0.93 0.18
N GLU A 138 13.97 -2.13 0.63
CA GLU A 138 13.90 -2.51 2.05
C GLU A 138 14.94 -1.74 2.88
N CYS A 139 14.54 -1.29 4.06
CA CYS A 139 15.41 -0.57 5.01
C CYS A 139 14.87 -0.64 6.44
N LEU A 140 15.67 -0.20 7.41
CA LEU A 140 15.18 0.25 8.70
C LEU A 140 14.86 1.75 8.60
N ASN A 141 13.64 2.13 9.01
CA ASN A 141 13.20 3.52 8.98
C ASN A 141 12.29 3.82 10.17
N TYR A 142 11.91 5.08 10.33
CA TYR A 142 10.85 5.47 11.28
C TYR A 142 9.63 4.57 11.12
N SER A 143 9.07 4.13 12.26
CA SER A 143 7.86 3.30 12.22
C SER A 143 6.74 3.98 11.44
N PRO A 144 5.99 3.27 10.60
CA PRO A 144 4.68 3.74 10.17
C PRO A 144 3.81 4.10 11.38
N LEU A 145 2.83 4.99 11.18
CA LEU A 145 1.95 5.42 12.26
C LEU A 145 1.16 4.24 12.82
N ILE A 146 0.72 3.35 11.92
CA ILE A 146 0.19 2.03 12.27
C ILE A 146 1.00 0.97 11.54
N TYR A 147 1.55 0.03 12.28
CA TYR A 147 2.48 -0.95 11.77
C TYR A 147 2.12 -2.37 12.20
N ALA A 148 2.03 -3.27 11.23
CA ALA A 148 1.93 -4.71 11.46
C ALA A 148 3.05 -5.41 10.69
N HIS A 149 3.85 -6.22 11.36
CA HIS A 149 4.96 -6.96 10.75
C HIS A 149 4.82 -8.44 11.04
N GLU A 150 4.78 -9.26 9.97
CA GLU A 150 4.64 -10.71 10.07
C GLU A 150 3.43 -11.16 10.91
N CYS A 151 2.31 -10.42 10.76
CA CYS A 151 1.10 -10.69 11.48
C CYS A 151 0.08 -11.44 10.62
N ASP A 152 -0.67 -12.34 11.25
CA ASP A 152 -1.84 -12.97 10.67
C ASP A 152 -3.12 -12.44 11.33
N ASN A 153 -4.20 -12.30 10.57
CA ASN A 153 -5.51 -11.91 11.06
C ASN A 153 -5.49 -10.56 11.79
N VAL A 154 -5.27 -9.50 11.05
CA VAL A 154 -5.26 -8.13 11.57
C VAL A 154 -6.36 -7.30 10.92
N ALA A 155 -7.00 -6.46 11.72
CA ALA A 155 -8.04 -5.58 11.20
C ALA A 155 -7.99 -4.18 11.81
N ILE A 156 -8.34 -3.17 11.00
CA ILE A 156 -8.67 -1.81 11.44
C ILE A 156 -10.08 -1.54 10.98
N THR A 157 -11.01 -1.32 11.91
CA THR A 157 -12.43 -1.19 11.59
C THR A 157 -13.12 -0.07 12.36
N GLY A 158 -14.39 0.15 12.05
CA GLY A 158 -15.24 1.12 12.70
C GLY A 158 -15.51 2.36 11.85
N SER A 159 -16.13 3.38 12.45
CA SER A 159 -16.47 4.65 11.75
C SER A 159 -15.65 5.83 12.22
N GLY A 160 -14.72 5.63 13.12
CA GLY A 160 -13.84 6.67 13.66
C GLY A 160 -12.78 7.15 12.67
N ARG A 161 -11.91 8.02 13.16
CA ARG A 161 -10.91 8.72 12.38
C ARG A 161 -9.47 8.38 12.82
N LEU A 162 -8.61 8.21 11.83
CA LEU A 162 -7.17 8.18 11.97
C LEU A 162 -6.63 9.50 11.40
N GLU A 163 -5.90 10.28 12.17
CA GLU A 163 -5.44 11.60 11.74
C GLU A 163 -3.96 11.82 12.05
N ALA A 164 -3.17 12.13 11.04
CA ALA A 164 -1.78 12.53 11.20
C ALA A 164 -1.65 14.05 11.36
N GLN A 165 -0.83 14.49 12.30
CA GLN A 165 -0.34 15.86 12.38
C GLN A 165 0.91 15.97 11.51
N LEU A 166 0.94 16.93 10.58
CA LEU A 166 1.93 16.93 9.50
C LEU A 166 3.13 17.88 9.70
N ASP A 167 3.20 18.65 10.77
CA ASP A 167 4.15 19.73 10.97
C ASP A 167 5.54 19.47 10.35
N VAL A 168 6.35 18.64 10.98
CA VAL A 168 7.69 18.28 10.49
C VAL A 168 7.64 17.52 9.16
N TRP A 169 6.63 16.67 8.98
CA TRP A 169 6.51 15.89 7.75
C TRP A 169 6.32 16.77 6.51
N ARG A 170 5.68 17.96 6.64
CA ARG A 170 5.56 18.93 5.54
C ARG A 170 6.89 19.49 5.11
N GLU A 171 7.82 19.72 6.03
CA GLU A 171 9.17 20.15 5.70
C GLU A 171 9.90 19.07 4.88
N TRP A 172 9.68 17.81 5.19
CA TRP A 172 10.27 16.69 4.45
C TRP A 172 9.66 16.50 3.05
N TYR A 173 8.44 17.03 2.80
CA TYR A 173 7.88 17.07 1.43
C TYR A 173 8.74 17.90 0.47
N LEU A 174 9.48 18.88 0.97
CA LEU A 174 10.35 19.75 0.15
C LEU A 174 11.60 19.04 -0.36
N ARG A 175 11.83 17.81 0.07
CA ARG A 175 12.99 16.98 -0.29
C ARG A 175 14.33 17.73 -0.09
N PRO A 176 14.68 18.10 1.13
CA PRO A 176 15.95 18.78 1.42
C PRO A 176 17.13 17.92 0.94
N LYS A 177 18.30 18.55 0.77
CA LYS A 177 19.51 17.85 0.26
C LYS A 177 19.81 16.57 1.04
N ALA A 178 19.64 16.57 2.35
CA ALA A 178 19.87 15.40 3.20
C ALA A 178 18.93 14.23 2.85
N HIS A 179 17.66 14.51 2.51
CA HIS A 179 16.74 13.51 1.99
C HIS A 179 17.23 12.90 0.67
N MET A 180 17.72 13.74 -0.26
CA MET A 180 18.22 13.28 -1.55
C MET A 180 19.50 12.44 -1.38
N ASP A 181 20.40 12.85 -0.49
CA ASP A 181 21.61 12.08 -0.15
C ASP A 181 21.24 10.73 0.47
N GLY A 182 20.25 10.69 1.39
CA GLY A 182 19.74 9.46 1.99
C GLY A 182 19.15 8.48 0.96
N LEU A 183 18.46 9.00 -0.06
CA LEU A 183 17.97 8.15 -1.16
C LEU A 183 19.13 7.49 -1.92
N VAL A 184 20.18 8.24 -2.23
CA VAL A 184 21.36 7.71 -2.90
C VAL A 184 22.04 6.66 -2.05
N GLU A 185 22.21 6.92 -0.74
CA GLU A 185 22.78 5.96 0.21
C GLU A 185 21.96 4.67 0.26
N LEU A 186 20.63 4.77 0.45
CA LEU A 186 19.74 3.61 0.48
C LEU A 186 19.86 2.76 -0.79
N TYR A 187 19.84 3.42 -1.95
CA TYR A 187 19.99 2.75 -3.23
C TYR A 187 21.33 2.01 -3.34
N GLN A 188 22.43 2.66 -2.93
CA GLN A 188 23.77 2.07 -3.00
C GLN A 188 23.93 0.89 -2.02
N LEU A 189 23.36 0.98 -0.82
CA LEU A 189 23.36 -0.10 0.16
C LEU A 189 22.59 -1.33 -0.38
N ALA A 190 21.42 -1.10 -0.98
CA ALA A 190 20.63 -2.17 -1.61
C ALA A 190 21.40 -2.85 -2.75
N ARG A 191 21.98 -2.03 -3.64
CA ARG A 191 22.78 -2.52 -4.76
C ARG A 191 24.03 -3.29 -4.31
N ALA A 192 24.65 -2.89 -3.21
CA ALA A 192 25.79 -3.60 -2.61
C ALA A 192 25.36 -4.90 -1.88
N GLY A 193 24.07 -5.25 -1.89
CA GLY A 193 23.54 -6.45 -1.23
C GLY A 193 23.62 -6.39 0.30
N LYS A 194 23.72 -5.18 0.88
CA LYS A 194 23.68 -5.04 2.33
C LYS A 194 22.36 -5.55 2.87
N PRO A 195 22.34 -6.35 3.96
CA PRO A 195 21.07 -6.77 4.56
C PRO A 195 20.29 -5.56 5.13
N THR A 196 18.97 -5.71 5.26
CA THR A 196 18.06 -4.62 5.68
C THR A 196 18.47 -3.99 7.01
N GLU A 197 18.99 -4.78 7.94
CA GLU A 197 19.44 -4.35 9.27
C GLU A 197 20.65 -3.39 9.22
N GLN A 198 21.36 -3.36 8.10
CA GLN A 198 22.48 -2.44 7.86
C GLN A 198 22.07 -1.18 7.07
N ARG A 199 20.78 -1.06 6.70
CA ARG A 199 20.24 0.07 5.94
C ARG A 199 19.38 0.96 6.84
N ASP A 200 19.97 1.46 7.93
CA ASP A 200 19.26 2.30 8.90
C ASP A 200 19.20 3.77 8.43
N MET A 201 18.02 4.15 7.93
CA MET A 201 17.74 5.48 7.36
C MET A 201 17.28 6.50 8.42
N THR A 202 17.27 6.14 9.69
CA THR A 202 17.01 7.08 10.80
C THR A 202 18.28 7.74 11.33
N LYS A 203 19.44 7.24 10.93
CA LYS A 203 20.73 7.83 11.26
C LYS A 203 21.03 9.03 10.36
N GLY A 204 21.38 10.13 10.99
CA GLY A 204 21.62 11.38 10.29
C GLY A 204 20.32 12.11 9.93
N ALA A 205 20.26 12.72 8.76
CA ALA A 205 19.15 13.56 8.31
C ALA A 205 18.50 13.05 7.01
N ALA A 206 18.44 11.73 6.81
CA ALA A 206 17.85 11.15 5.61
C ALA A 206 16.38 11.56 5.42
N ASN A 207 15.65 11.78 6.54
CA ASN A 207 14.29 12.33 6.54
C ASN A 207 13.33 11.58 5.61
N LEU A 208 13.39 10.24 5.61
CA LEU A 208 12.49 9.41 4.86
C LEU A 208 11.18 9.26 5.64
N ARG A 209 10.12 9.87 5.12
CA ARG A 209 8.80 9.88 5.74
C ARG A 209 8.22 8.48 5.87
N PRO A 210 7.64 8.09 7.03
CA PRO A 210 6.97 6.81 7.18
C PRO A 210 5.61 6.78 6.48
N GLN A 211 5.12 5.61 6.15
CA GLN A 211 3.74 5.38 5.70
C GLN A 211 2.76 5.66 6.85
N PHE A 212 1.49 5.93 6.53
CA PHE A 212 0.48 6.01 7.60
C PHE A 212 0.19 4.61 8.15
N ILE A 213 -0.28 3.69 7.32
CA ILE A 213 -0.53 2.30 7.68
C ILE A 213 0.34 1.40 6.82
N GLN A 214 1.17 0.58 7.44
CA GLN A 214 1.89 -0.46 6.72
C GLN A 214 1.62 -1.83 7.32
N PHE A 215 1.11 -2.72 6.48
CA PHE A 215 1.09 -4.15 6.73
C PHE A 215 2.28 -4.76 6.00
N ASN A 216 3.27 -5.22 6.74
CA ASN A 216 4.51 -5.78 6.19
C ASN A 216 4.52 -7.29 6.42
N ARG A 217 4.50 -8.08 5.33
CA ARG A 217 4.48 -9.55 5.36
C ARG A 217 3.29 -10.14 6.14
N CYS A 218 2.13 -9.49 6.05
CA CYS A 218 0.92 -9.91 6.75
C CYS A 218 0.00 -10.75 5.88
N ARG A 219 -0.88 -11.54 6.53
CA ARG A 219 -1.93 -12.31 5.87
C ARG A 219 -3.27 -12.04 6.53
N HIS A 220 -4.36 -12.13 5.71
CA HIS A 220 -5.72 -11.91 6.17
C HIS A 220 -5.88 -10.54 6.83
N VAL A 221 -5.77 -9.50 6.01
CA VAL A 221 -5.79 -8.10 6.44
C VAL A 221 -7.12 -7.45 6.06
N LEU A 222 -7.73 -6.74 7.00
CA LEU A 222 -8.95 -5.98 6.76
C LEU A 222 -8.77 -4.53 7.20
N VAL A 223 -9.14 -3.58 6.33
CA VAL A 223 -9.35 -2.17 6.70
C VAL A 223 -10.76 -1.78 6.26
N GLU A 224 -11.63 -1.44 7.21
CA GLU A 224 -13.05 -1.23 6.92
C GLU A 224 -13.66 -0.04 7.68
N GLY A 225 -14.31 0.87 6.95
CA GLY A 225 -15.22 1.89 7.49
C GLY A 225 -14.55 3.18 7.97
N VAL A 226 -13.29 3.13 8.37
CA VAL A 226 -12.57 4.26 8.95
C VAL A 226 -12.35 5.40 7.97
N SER A 227 -12.18 6.62 8.53
CA SER A 227 -11.72 7.79 7.80
C SER A 227 -10.25 8.05 8.13
N ILE A 228 -9.43 8.32 7.10
CA ILE A 228 -8.00 8.62 7.26
C ILE A 228 -7.78 10.05 6.77
N GLN A 229 -7.17 10.88 7.62
CA GLN A 229 -6.95 12.28 7.33
C GLN A 229 -5.47 12.64 7.49
N ASN A 230 -4.95 13.28 6.47
CA ASN A 230 -3.53 13.57 6.30
C ASN A 230 -2.68 12.29 6.25
N SER A 231 -1.50 12.36 5.70
CA SER A 231 -0.53 11.25 5.70
C SER A 231 0.88 11.81 5.52
N PRO A 232 1.89 11.29 6.21
CA PRO A 232 3.26 11.68 5.94
C PRO A 232 3.76 11.24 4.56
N PHE A 233 3.26 10.10 4.07
CA PHE A 233 3.69 9.43 2.84
C PHE A 233 2.54 8.58 2.28
N TRP A 234 2.76 7.44 1.65
CA TRP A 234 1.73 6.50 1.20
C TRP A 234 0.77 6.15 2.34
N THR A 235 -0.54 6.19 2.06
CA THR A 235 -1.52 6.12 3.16
C THR A 235 -1.74 4.70 3.64
N ILE A 236 -2.08 3.75 2.76
CA ILE A 236 -2.23 2.33 3.11
C ILE A 236 -1.30 1.51 2.24
N HIS A 237 -0.30 0.90 2.85
CA HIS A 237 0.76 0.16 2.18
C HIS A 237 0.77 -1.32 2.58
N PRO A 238 0.04 -2.19 1.91
CA PRO A 238 0.22 -3.64 2.02
C PRO A 238 1.49 -4.05 1.28
N TYR A 239 2.51 -4.45 2.02
CA TYR A 239 3.81 -4.87 1.50
C TYR A 239 4.04 -6.36 1.74
N LEU A 240 4.24 -7.15 0.67
CA LEU A 240 4.39 -8.61 0.73
C LEU A 240 3.21 -9.31 1.43
N CYS A 241 2.00 -8.76 1.28
CA CYS A 241 0.79 -9.26 1.93
C CYS A 241 0.00 -10.23 1.07
N ARG A 242 -0.87 -11.02 1.74
CA ARG A 242 -1.86 -11.88 1.08
C ARG A 242 -3.21 -11.76 1.74
N ASP A 243 -4.27 -11.84 0.92
CA ASP A 243 -5.65 -11.76 1.37
C ASP A 243 -5.91 -10.44 2.10
N VAL A 244 -5.97 -9.36 1.32
CA VAL A 244 -6.16 -7.98 1.81
C VAL A 244 -7.49 -7.44 1.31
N VAL A 245 -8.32 -6.94 2.22
CA VAL A 245 -9.55 -6.22 1.88
C VAL A 245 -9.50 -4.82 2.48
N ILE A 246 -9.66 -3.81 1.63
CA ILE A 246 -9.79 -2.40 2.01
C ILE A 246 -11.13 -1.93 1.48
N ARG A 247 -12.07 -1.61 2.36
CA ARG A 247 -13.43 -1.28 1.93
C ARG A 247 -14.06 -0.19 2.78
N GLN A 248 -14.92 0.60 2.14
CA GLN A 248 -15.68 1.68 2.79
C GLN A 248 -14.79 2.70 3.52
N VAL A 249 -13.52 2.79 3.14
CA VAL A 249 -12.54 3.72 3.71
C VAL A 249 -12.66 5.07 2.99
N ARG A 250 -12.56 6.15 3.76
CA ARG A 250 -12.44 7.51 3.22
C ARG A 250 -11.05 8.04 3.51
N ILE A 251 -10.32 8.44 2.48
CA ILE A 251 -8.98 8.98 2.63
C ILE A 251 -8.98 10.42 2.10
N SER A 252 -8.48 11.36 2.91
CA SER A 252 -8.23 12.74 2.51
C SER A 252 -6.82 13.13 2.95
N ALA A 253 -5.86 13.11 2.01
CA ALA A 253 -4.46 13.36 2.28
C ALA A 253 -3.80 14.09 1.10
N HIS A 254 -3.42 15.34 1.31
CA HIS A 254 -2.85 16.21 0.27
C HIS A 254 -1.42 16.60 0.58
N GLY A 255 -0.49 16.01 -0.12
CA GLY A 255 0.94 16.26 -0.03
C GLY A 255 1.69 15.45 -1.08
N HIS A 256 2.99 15.54 -1.05
CA HIS A 256 3.84 14.81 -1.98
C HIS A 256 3.90 13.31 -1.63
N ASN A 257 3.64 12.43 -2.59
CA ASN A 257 3.51 10.98 -2.41
C ASN A 257 2.40 10.58 -1.41
N ASN A 258 1.31 11.31 -1.36
CA ASN A 258 0.14 10.90 -0.60
C ASN A 258 -0.78 10.02 -1.45
N ASP A 259 -0.26 8.89 -1.88
CA ASP A 259 -1.03 7.84 -2.54
C ASP A 259 -2.05 7.25 -1.55
N GLY A 260 -3.21 6.80 -2.03
CA GLY A 260 -4.26 6.24 -1.18
C GLY A 260 -3.96 4.83 -0.74
N VAL A 261 -3.76 3.93 -1.70
CA VAL A 261 -3.42 2.52 -1.43
C VAL A 261 -2.32 2.07 -2.38
N ASP A 262 -1.26 1.53 -1.82
CA ASP A 262 -0.08 1.03 -2.54
C ASP A 262 0.12 -0.46 -2.32
N PRO A 263 -0.61 -1.35 -3.01
CA PRO A 263 -0.31 -2.77 -2.93
C PRO A 263 1.05 -3.04 -3.55
N GLU A 264 2.05 -3.40 -2.74
CA GLU A 264 3.40 -3.69 -3.19
C GLU A 264 3.75 -5.15 -2.92
N MET A 265 4.16 -5.88 -3.96
CA MET A 265 4.46 -7.33 -3.89
C MET A 265 3.36 -8.16 -3.20
N SER A 266 2.11 -7.69 -3.29
CA SER A 266 0.97 -8.26 -2.57
C SER A 266 0.04 -9.02 -3.50
N GLN A 267 -0.70 -9.99 -2.96
CA GLN A 267 -1.51 -10.92 -3.74
C GLN A 267 -2.90 -11.11 -3.13
N GLY A 268 -3.95 -11.13 -3.99
CA GLY A 268 -5.33 -11.26 -3.54
C GLY A 268 -5.77 -10.01 -2.76
N VAL A 269 -5.83 -8.87 -3.45
CA VAL A 269 -6.20 -7.58 -2.86
C VAL A 269 -7.53 -7.11 -3.44
N LEU A 270 -8.47 -6.78 -2.57
CA LEU A 270 -9.74 -6.15 -2.92
C LEU A 270 -9.82 -4.77 -2.31
N ILE A 271 -10.03 -3.75 -3.14
CA ILE A 271 -10.30 -2.36 -2.75
C ILE A 271 -11.69 -2.01 -3.25
N GLU A 272 -12.64 -1.79 -2.35
CA GLU A 272 -14.03 -1.55 -2.78
C GLU A 272 -14.76 -0.49 -1.97
N ASN A 273 -15.68 0.23 -2.61
CA ASN A 273 -16.54 1.23 -1.97
C ASN A 273 -15.76 2.31 -1.20
N CYS A 274 -14.54 2.64 -1.64
CA CYS A 274 -13.68 3.64 -1.02
C CYS A 274 -13.87 5.01 -1.66
N VAL A 275 -13.55 6.06 -0.91
CA VAL A 275 -13.53 7.45 -1.38
C VAL A 275 -12.12 7.99 -1.23
N PHE A 276 -11.55 8.45 -2.34
CA PHE A 276 -10.19 8.99 -2.42
C PHE A 276 -10.21 10.49 -2.71
N ASP A 277 -9.51 11.24 -1.88
CA ASP A 277 -9.26 12.68 -2.02
C ASP A 277 -7.77 12.91 -1.73
N GLN A 278 -6.93 12.71 -2.75
CA GLN A 278 -5.49 12.48 -2.62
C GLN A 278 -4.66 13.59 -3.26
N GLY A 279 -3.43 13.73 -2.76
CA GLY A 279 -2.40 14.57 -3.38
C GLY A 279 -1.59 13.85 -4.45
N ASP A 280 -1.66 12.51 -4.52
CA ASP A 280 -1.00 11.67 -5.50
C ASP A 280 -1.98 10.58 -6.02
N ASP A 281 -1.54 9.39 -6.40
CA ASP A 281 -2.37 8.35 -7.02
C ASP A 281 -3.46 7.81 -6.04
N ALA A 282 -4.69 7.58 -6.50
CA ALA A 282 -5.72 6.97 -5.65
C ALA A 282 -5.33 5.54 -5.27
N VAL A 283 -4.92 4.75 -6.26
CA VAL A 283 -4.31 3.43 -6.06
C VAL A 283 -3.08 3.30 -6.96
N SER A 284 -1.96 2.87 -6.41
CA SER A 284 -0.74 2.66 -7.16
C SER A 284 -0.16 1.26 -6.89
N VAL A 285 -0.28 0.36 -7.86
CA VAL A 285 0.23 -1.01 -7.74
C VAL A 285 1.72 -1.02 -8.01
N LYS A 286 2.48 -1.50 -7.04
CA LYS A 286 3.94 -1.54 -7.05
C LYS A 286 4.46 -2.95 -6.80
N SER A 287 5.71 -3.23 -7.18
CA SER A 287 6.39 -4.50 -6.87
C SER A 287 7.89 -4.32 -6.74
N GLY A 288 8.27 -3.32 -5.98
CA GLY A 288 9.64 -3.06 -5.56
C GLY A 288 10.57 -2.54 -6.66
N ARG A 289 11.75 -2.20 -6.22
CA ARG A 289 12.76 -1.53 -7.04
C ARG A 289 14.03 -2.37 -7.16
N GLU A 290 14.40 -2.69 -8.41
CA GLU A 290 15.67 -3.23 -8.85
C GLU A 290 16.21 -4.39 -7.99
N ASP A 291 17.42 -4.29 -7.42
CA ASP A 291 18.14 -5.39 -6.76
C ASP A 291 17.31 -6.09 -5.67
N ASP A 292 16.59 -5.34 -4.83
CA ASP A 292 15.73 -5.93 -3.80
C ASP A 292 14.53 -6.66 -4.39
N ALA A 293 13.88 -6.05 -5.37
CA ALA A 293 12.72 -6.66 -6.02
C ALA A 293 13.11 -7.91 -6.82
N TRP A 294 14.27 -7.88 -7.49
CA TRP A 294 14.76 -9.06 -8.21
C TRP A 294 15.12 -10.19 -7.24
N ARG A 295 15.69 -9.88 -6.08
CA ARG A 295 15.99 -10.82 -5.02
C ARG A 295 14.72 -11.43 -4.40
N LEU A 296 13.71 -10.60 -4.13
CA LEU A 296 12.43 -11.04 -3.56
C LEU A 296 11.55 -11.79 -4.57
N ALA A 297 11.71 -11.50 -5.86
CA ALA A 297 11.05 -12.16 -6.99
C ALA A 297 9.54 -12.36 -6.79
N THR A 298 8.86 -11.38 -6.17
CA THR A 298 7.46 -11.47 -5.78
C THR A 298 6.64 -10.44 -6.56
N PRO A 299 5.82 -10.84 -7.53
CA PRO A 299 4.95 -9.91 -8.25
C PRO A 299 3.75 -9.49 -7.40
N SER A 300 3.25 -8.28 -7.65
CA SER A 300 1.89 -7.89 -7.27
C SER A 300 0.90 -8.51 -8.24
N ARG A 301 -0.11 -9.25 -7.72
CA ARG A 301 -1.08 -9.95 -8.58
C ARG A 301 -2.46 -10.13 -7.96
N ASN A 302 -3.45 -10.27 -8.84
CA ASN A 302 -4.84 -10.52 -8.46
C ASN A 302 -5.36 -9.37 -7.58
N ILE A 303 -5.33 -8.16 -8.14
CA ILE A 303 -5.73 -6.93 -7.46
C ILE A 303 -6.98 -6.39 -8.13
N VAL A 304 -8.01 -6.14 -7.35
CA VAL A 304 -9.28 -5.58 -7.83
C VAL A 304 -9.62 -4.30 -7.07
N MET A 305 -9.85 -3.23 -7.82
CA MET A 305 -10.44 -1.99 -7.34
C MET A 305 -11.82 -1.84 -7.97
N ARG A 306 -12.87 -1.67 -7.14
CA ARG A 306 -14.22 -1.52 -7.68
C ARG A 306 -15.12 -0.62 -6.84
N ASP A 307 -16.14 -0.06 -7.48
CA ASP A 307 -17.19 0.72 -6.83
C ASP A 307 -16.62 1.90 -6.00
N CYS A 308 -15.47 2.46 -6.41
CA CYS A 308 -14.79 3.54 -5.71
C CYS A 308 -15.08 4.91 -6.34
N LEU A 309 -14.97 5.95 -5.52
CA LEU A 309 -15.07 7.34 -5.92
C LEU A 309 -13.74 8.06 -5.73
N VAL A 310 -13.22 8.70 -6.78
CA VAL A 310 -12.03 9.56 -6.71
C VAL A 310 -12.44 11.01 -6.91
N LYS A 311 -12.11 11.85 -5.93
CA LYS A 311 -12.39 13.30 -5.95
C LYS A 311 -11.19 14.13 -6.37
N ASN A 312 -10.01 13.73 -5.94
CA ASN A 312 -8.70 14.29 -6.30
C ASN A 312 -7.67 13.18 -6.38
N GLY A 313 -6.62 13.40 -7.12
CA GLY A 313 -5.48 12.50 -7.23
C GLY A 313 -4.69 12.75 -8.52
N HIS A 314 -3.55 12.09 -8.69
CA HIS A 314 -2.86 12.11 -9.97
C HIS A 314 -3.44 11.07 -10.93
N GLN A 315 -3.73 9.85 -10.46
CA GLN A 315 -4.28 8.77 -11.26
C GLN A 315 -5.45 8.09 -10.51
N LEU A 316 -6.43 7.55 -11.23
CA LEU A 316 -7.37 6.61 -10.67
C LEU A 316 -6.64 5.29 -10.31
N MET A 317 -5.84 4.77 -11.27
CA MET A 317 -4.99 3.61 -11.10
C MET A 317 -3.63 3.86 -11.76
N ALA A 318 -2.57 3.75 -10.97
CA ALA A 318 -1.20 3.71 -11.45
C ALA A 318 -0.62 2.28 -11.35
N ILE A 319 0.19 1.90 -12.33
CA ILE A 319 1.04 0.71 -12.29
C ILE A 319 2.48 1.22 -12.32
N GLY A 320 3.15 1.13 -11.18
CA GLY A 320 4.53 1.59 -11.07
C GLY A 320 4.70 2.97 -10.39
N SER A 321 5.92 3.52 -10.48
CA SER A 321 7.10 3.10 -11.27
C SER A 321 7.91 1.94 -10.68
N GLU A 322 7.71 1.55 -9.45
CA GLU A 322 8.38 0.45 -8.75
C GLU A 322 7.73 -0.88 -9.13
N ILE A 323 8.21 -1.51 -10.23
CA ILE A 323 7.60 -2.76 -10.77
C ILE A 323 8.62 -3.85 -11.08
N SER A 324 9.77 -3.82 -10.44
CA SER A 324 10.86 -4.74 -10.75
C SER A 324 10.55 -6.21 -10.40
N GLY A 325 9.58 -6.46 -9.51
CA GLY A 325 9.06 -7.81 -9.24
C GLY A 325 7.97 -8.28 -10.21
N GLY A 326 7.41 -7.36 -10.99
CA GLY A 326 6.32 -7.64 -11.94
C GLY A 326 4.92 -7.34 -11.38
N VAL A 327 3.99 -7.00 -12.27
CA VAL A 327 2.57 -6.75 -11.96
C VAL A 327 1.69 -7.50 -12.94
N GLU A 328 0.71 -8.24 -12.43
CA GLU A 328 -0.23 -8.98 -13.28
C GLU A 328 -1.64 -9.09 -12.68
N ASN A 329 -2.63 -9.23 -13.53
CA ASN A 329 -4.01 -9.43 -13.12
C ASN A 329 -4.51 -8.28 -12.24
N VAL A 330 -4.61 -7.09 -12.79
CA VAL A 330 -5.20 -5.91 -12.14
C VAL A 330 -6.52 -5.58 -12.83
N PHE A 331 -7.57 -5.38 -12.05
CA PHE A 331 -8.89 -5.06 -12.56
C PHE A 331 -9.51 -3.87 -11.84
N VAL A 332 -9.84 -2.84 -12.59
CA VAL A 332 -10.58 -1.66 -12.11
C VAL A 332 -11.96 -1.67 -12.73
N ASP A 333 -13.00 -1.66 -11.89
CA ASP A 333 -14.38 -1.78 -12.38
C ASP A 333 -15.34 -0.85 -11.63
N ARG A 334 -16.32 -0.26 -12.35
CA ARG A 334 -17.39 0.57 -11.81
C ARG A 334 -16.89 1.68 -10.85
N CYS A 335 -15.77 2.30 -11.20
CA CYS A 335 -15.27 3.45 -10.45
C CYS A 335 -15.72 4.77 -11.10
N ARG A 336 -15.81 5.80 -10.27
CA ARG A 336 -16.18 7.14 -10.71
C ARG A 336 -15.11 8.15 -10.31
N VAL A 337 -14.88 9.10 -11.20
CA VAL A 337 -14.05 10.27 -10.91
C VAL A 337 -14.96 11.48 -10.95
N GLU A 338 -15.18 12.10 -9.82
CA GLU A 338 -15.98 13.31 -9.66
C GLU A 338 -15.07 14.41 -9.08
N GLN A 339 -14.39 15.10 -9.97
CA GLN A 339 -13.49 16.16 -9.56
C GLN A 339 -14.26 17.30 -8.89
N VAL A 340 -13.83 17.65 -7.68
CA VAL A 340 -14.45 18.73 -6.89
C VAL A 340 -14.04 20.08 -7.47
N SER A 341 -14.96 21.02 -7.58
CA SER A 341 -14.65 22.40 -7.94
C SER A 341 -13.63 22.98 -6.96
N GLY A 342 -12.52 23.50 -7.48
CA GLY A 342 -11.40 23.98 -6.65
C GLY A 342 -10.43 22.88 -6.19
N ALA A 343 -10.48 21.69 -6.80
CA ALA A 343 -9.53 20.63 -6.57
C ALA A 343 -8.08 21.12 -6.68
N LYS A 344 -7.24 20.78 -5.69
CA LYS A 344 -5.82 21.19 -5.66
C LYS A 344 -4.98 20.53 -6.74
N SER A 345 -5.41 19.36 -7.22
CA SER A 345 -4.80 18.65 -8.33
C SER A 345 -5.87 18.04 -9.24
N ALA A 346 -5.73 18.24 -10.54
CA ALA A 346 -6.54 17.55 -11.52
C ALA A 346 -6.04 16.11 -11.69
N LEU A 347 -6.96 15.15 -11.72
CA LEU A 347 -6.61 13.78 -12.08
C LEU A 347 -5.98 13.77 -13.49
N ASN A 348 -4.76 13.26 -13.62
CA ASN A 348 -4.07 13.24 -14.90
C ASN A 348 -4.60 12.12 -15.80
N ASN A 349 -4.59 10.86 -15.33
CA ASN A 349 -5.04 9.75 -16.14
C ASN A 349 -5.96 8.79 -15.35
N LEU A 350 -6.82 8.06 -16.04
CA LEU A 350 -7.55 6.97 -15.43
C LEU A 350 -6.65 5.74 -15.20
N LEU A 351 -5.84 5.39 -16.20
CA LEU A 351 -4.80 4.35 -16.04
C LEU A 351 -3.46 4.89 -16.52
N PHE A 352 -2.45 4.82 -15.67
CA PHE A 352 -1.08 5.13 -16.03
C PHE A 352 -0.13 3.98 -15.72
N VAL A 353 0.49 3.41 -16.75
CA VAL A 353 1.57 2.42 -16.61
C VAL A 353 2.89 3.15 -16.80
N LYS A 354 3.69 3.20 -15.75
CA LYS A 354 4.96 3.95 -15.70
C LYS A 354 6.12 3.03 -15.32
N THR A 355 7.15 3.01 -16.17
CA THR A 355 8.37 2.22 -15.97
C THR A 355 9.58 2.95 -16.53
N ASN A 356 10.74 2.34 -16.45
CA ASN A 356 11.97 2.86 -17.03
C ASN A 356 12.96 1.74 -17.38
N GLU A 357 14.09 2.12 -17.97
CA GLU A 357 15.11 1.20 -18.48
C GLU A 357 15.80 0.32 -17.42
N ARG A 358 15.59 0.55 -16.12
CA ARG A 358 16.25 -0.17 -15.03
C ARG A 358 15.37 -1.19 -14.35
N ARG A 359 14.04 -1.13 -14.56
CA ARG A 359 13.08 -1.87 -13.73
C ARG A 359 13.07 -3.36 -13.99
N GLY A 360 13.11 -3.79 -15.25
CA GLY A 360 12.80 -5.19 -15.55
C GLY A 360 11.38 -5.54 -15.08
N GLY A 361 11.18 -6.71 -14.48
CA GLY A 361 9.86 -7.18 -14.12
C GLY A 361 8.97 -7.37 -15.34
N PHE A 362 7.68 -7.14 -15.19
CA PHE A 362 6.69 -7.18 -16.28
C PHE A 362 5.39 -6.49 -15.86
N VAL A 363 4.58 -6.06 -16.84
CA VAL A 363 3.18 -5.64 -16.64
C VAL A 363 2.33 -6.43 -17.60
N ARG A 364 1.32 -7.15 -17.09
CA ARG A 364 0.44 -7.94 -17.98
C ARG A 364 -0.97 -8.10 -17.43
N ASN A 365 -1.93 -8.21 -18.36
CA ASN A 365 -3.33 -8.50 -18.06
C ASN A 365 -3.97 -7.46 -17.12
N ILE A 366 -3.98 -6.20 -17.57
CA ILE A 366 -4.52 -5.06 -16.84
C ILE A 366 -5.85 -4.65 -17.48
N HIS A 367 -6.90 -4.56 -16.68
CA HIS A 367 -8.25 -4.24 -17.14
C HIS A 367 -8.80 -3.00 -16.45
N LEU A 368 -9.40 -2.11 -17.22
CA LEU A 368 -10.14 -0.95 -16.75
C LEU A 368 -11.52 -0.95 -17.41
N THR A 369 -12.59 -1.07 -16.62
CA THR A 369 -13.92 -1.31 -17.19
C THR A 369 -14.99 -0.49 -16.45
N ASN A 370 -16.02 0.00 -17.19
CA ASN A 370 -17.18 0.69 -16.64
C ASN A 370 -16.81 1.92 -15.79
N ILE A 371 -15.99 2.81 -16.33
CA ILE A 371 -15.51 4.00 -15.62
C ILE A 371 -16.22 5.24 -16.17
N THR A 372 -16.63 6.13 -15.27
CA THR A 372 -17.12 7.46 -15.61
C THR A 372 -16.24 8.52 -14.96
N SER A 373 -15.98 9.61 -15.70
CA SER A 373 -15.17 10.72 -15.19
C SER A 373 -15.71 12.05 -15.71
N THR A 374 -15.75 13.05 -14.83
CA THR A 374 -16.12 14.42 -15.22
C THR A 374 -15.03 15.03 -16.11
N ALA A 375 -13.78 14.99 -15.69
CA ALA A 375 -12.64 15.46 -16.47
C ALA A 375 -11.34 14.81 -16.02
N VAL A 376 -10.37 14.76 -16.93
CA VAL A 376 -8.98 14.41 -16.63
C VAL A 376 -8.05 15.42 -17.31
N ALA A 377 -6.96 15.81 -16.65
CA ALA A 377 -5.99 16.73 -17.24
C ALA A 377 -5.20 16.08 -18.41
N GLY A 378 -4.98 14.79 -18.33
CA GLY A 378 -4.38 13.97 -19.38
C GLY A 378 -5.43 13.12 -20.10
N GLY A 379 -5.49 11.81 -19.85
CA GLY A 379 -6.37 10.94 -20.62
C GLY A 379 -6.82 9.65 -19.94
N VAL A 380 -7.37 8.76 -20.75
CA VAL A 380 -7.88 7.47 -20.27
C VAL A 380 -6.73 6.50 -20.01
N LEU A 381 -5.88 6.28 -21.00
CA LEU A 381 -4.71 5.40 -20.91
C LEU A 381 -3.44 6.17 -21.23
N SER A 382 -2.50 6.12 -20.30
CA SER A 382 -1.12 6.55 -20.53
C SER A 382 -0.14 5.40 -20.25
N VAL A 383 0.84 5.21 -21.11
CA VAL A 383 1.99 4.32 -20.90
C VAL A 383 3.25 5.09 -21.20
N ASP A 384 4.19 5.13 -20.27
CA ASP A 384 5.50 5.73 -20.49
C ASP A 384 6.60 4.81 -19.94
N THR A 385 7.50 4.39 -20.82
CA THR A 385 8.61 3.48 -20.51
C THR A 385 9.92 4.18 -20.18
N ASP A 386 9.88 5.51 -20.02
CA ASP A 386 11.07 6.35 -19.75
C ASP A 386 10.86 7.26 -18.52
N VAL A 387 10.27 6.73 -17.45
CA VAL A 387 9.96 7.51 -16.25
C VAL A 387 11.01 7.24 -15.16
N LEU A 388 12.06 8.03 -15.15
CA LEU A 388 13.14 7.95 -14.16
C LEU A 388 12.99 8.93 -13.00
N TYR A 389 12.18 10.00 -13.15
CA TYR A 389 12.03 11.07 -12.17
C TYR A 389 13.41 11.60 -11.69
N GLN A 390 13.54 11.92 -10.40
CA GLN A 390 14.82 12.33 -9.78
C GLN A 390 15.92 11.27 -9.88
N TRP A 391 15.56 9.99 -10.03
CA TRP A 391 16.52 8.90 -10.11
C TRP A 391 17.41 8.96 -11.35
N GLY A 392 16.97 9.64 -12.41
CA GLY A 392 17.79 9.89 -13.61
C GLY A 392 19.04 10.70 -13.32
N THR A 393 19.00 11.59 -12.31
CA THR A 393 20.12 12.45 -11.92
C THR A 393 20.83 11.98 -10.66
N LEU A 394 20.15 11.22 -9.78
CA LEU A 394 20.72 10.78 -8.50
C LEU A 394 21.72 9.64 -8.65
N VAL A 395 21.40 8.66 -9.48
CA VAL A 395 22.25 7.49 -9.71
C VAL A 395 22.22 7.07 -11.18
N PRO A 396 23.35 6.59 -11.73
CA PRO A 396 23.38 6.12 -13.12
C PRO A 396 22.62 4.82 -13.29
N THR A 397 22.28 4.48 -14.54
CA THR A 397 21.76 3.15 -14.88
C THR A 397 22.90 2.14 -14.85
N TYR A 398 22.98 1.34 -13.80
CA TYR A 398 23.99 0.30 -13.66
C TYR A 398 23.68 -0.96 -14.49
N GLN A 399 22.41 -1.29 -14.59
CA GLN A 399 21.95 -2.44 -15.36
C GLN A 399 20.66 -2.09 -16.10
N ARG A 400 20.69 -2.15 -17.42
CA ARG A 400 19.50 -1.96 -18.24
C ARG A 400 18.67 -3.23 -18.25
N LYS A 401 17.42 -3.13 -17.78
CA LYS A 401 16.40 -4.17 -17.79
C LYS A 401 15.06 -3.54 -18.18
N LEU A 402 14.66 -3.75 -19.40
CA LEU A 402 13.37 -3.25 -19.90
C LEU A 402 12.22 -4.07 -19.32
N THR A 403 11.06 -3.44 -19.23
CA THR A 403 9.82 -4.03 -18.72
C THR A 403 8.91 -4.44 -19.89
N PRO A 404 8.66 -5.72 -20.14
CA PRO A 404 7.60 -6.14 -21.06
C PRO A 404 6.24 -5.68 -20.54
N ILE A 405 5.44 -5.06 -21.41
CA ILE A 405 4.07 -4.62 -21.15
C ILE A 405 3.16 -5.30 -22.16
N ASP A 406 2.16 -6.07 -21.68
CA ASP A 406 1.33 -6.93 -22.51
C ASP A 406 -0.10 -7.06 -21.94
N GLY A 407 -1.12 -6.87 -22.77
CA GLY A 407 -2.51 -7.03 -22.35
C GLY A 407 -3.05 -5.86 -21.51
N LEU A 408 -3.29 -4.73 -22.15
CA LEU A 408 -3.99 -3.58 -21.55
C LEU A 408 -5.39 -3.47 -22.16
N HIS A 409 -6.43 -3.75 -21.39
CA HIS A 409 -7.80 -3.85 -21.88
C HIS A 409 -8.71 -2.81 -21.23
N ILE A 410 -9.15 -1.84 -22.01
CA ILE A 410 -10.00 -0.73 -21.57
C ILE A 410 -11.38 -0.88 -22.20
N ARG A 411 -12.45 -0.89 -21.40
CA ARG A 411 -13.79 -1.08 -21.92
C ARG A 411 -14.84 -0.24 -21.20
N ASN A 412 -15.81 0.29 -21.96
CA ASN A 412 -16.95 1.05 -21.42
C ASN A 412 -16.48 2.21 -20.52
N VAL A 413 -15.72 3.12 -21.07
CA VAL A 413 -15.21 4.30 -20.37
C VAL A 413 -15.78 5.57 -20.98
N ALA A 414 -16.33 6.44 -20.14
CA ALA A 414 -16.84 7.74 -20.53
C ALA A 414 -16.19 8.85 -19.71
N VAL A 415 -15.49 9.76 -20.39
CA VAL A 415 -14.87 10.94 -19.82
C VAL A 415 -15.48 12.17 -20.47
N THR A 416 -15.90 13.16 -19.71
CA THR A 416 -16.50 14.39 -20.29
C THR A 416 -15.46 15.23 -21.02
N ALA A 417 -14.28 15.42 -20.46
CA ALA A 417 -13.20 16.21 -21.07
C ALA A 417 -11.81 15.65 -20.72
N GLY A 418 -10.88 15.72 -21.65
CA GLY A 418 -9.50 15.28 -21.46
C GLY A 418 -8.59 15.77 -22.57
N GLN A 419 -7.29 15.55 -22.43
CA GLN A 419 -6.32 15.94 -23.44
C GLN A 419 -6.22 14.88 -24.54
N PHE A 420 -6.24 13.60 -24.17
CA PHE A 420 -6.16 12.47 -25.12
C PHE A 420 -7.04 11.30 -24.62
N ARG A 421 -7.28 10.35 -25.50
CA ARG A 421 -7.87 9.05 -25.14
C ARG A 421 -6.76 8.05 -24.78
N THR A 422 -5.74 7.96 -25.62
CA THR A 422 -4.60 7.06 -25.43
C THR A 422 -3.30 7.76 -25.77
N ARG A 423 -2.32 7.63 -24.88
CA ARG A 423 -0.92 8.02 -25.14
C ARG A 423 0.00 6.90 -24.70
N ILE A 424 0.75 6.31 -25.65
CA ILE A 424 1.66 5.20 -25.36
C ILE A 424 3.03 5.55 -25.94
N LYS A 425 4.03 5.62 -25.06
CA LYS A 425 5.44 5.76 -25.38
C LYS A 425 6.16 4.48 -24.95
N GLY A 426 6.26 3.53 -25.89
CA GLY A 426 6.96 2.26 -25.70
C GLY A 426 8.42 2.31 -26.13
N GLU A 427 9.20 1.29 -25.78
CA GLU A 427 10.57 1.10 -26.19
C GLU A 427 10.67 0.43 -27.57
N ALA A 428 11.59 0.92 -28.43
CA ALA A 428 11.73 0.38 -29.79
C ALA A 428 12.15 -1.10 -29.80
N SER A 429 13.03 -1.49 -28.88
CA SER A 429 13.51 -2.87 -28.75
C SER A 429 12.54 -3.79 -28.00
N LEU A 430 11.53 -3.23 -27.34
CA LEU A 430 10.52 -3.98 -26.57
C LEU A 430 9.16 -3.25 -26.64
N PRO A 431 8.47 -3.31 -27.78
CA PRO A 431 7.19 -2.60 -27.93
C PRO A 431 6.14 -3.07 -26.94
N VAL A 432 5.25 -2.15 -26.54
CA VAL A 432 4.02 -2.47 -25.79
C VAL A 432 3.12 -3.34 -26.66
N ARG A 433 2.51 -4.39 -26.11
CA ARG A 433 1.73 -5.35 -26.88
C ARG A 433 0.32 -5.49 -26.35
N ASP A 434 -0.57 -5.88 -27.26
CA ASP A 434 -1.97 -6.23 -26.99
C ASP A 434 -2.70 -5.16 -26.17
N VAL A 435 -2.94 -4.02 -26.79
CA VAL A 435 -3.69 -2.90 -26.21
C VAL A 435 -5.06 -2.81 -26.88
N THR A 436 -6.11 -3.00 -26.11
CA THR A 436 -7.49 -3.00 -26.65
C THR A 436 -8.34 -1.93 -25.95
N LEU A 437 -8.91 -1.03 -26.73
CA LEU A 437 -9.95 -0.10 -26.32
C LEU A 437 -11.28 -0.51 -26.95
N GLN A 438 -12.34 -0.62 -26.14
CA GLN A 438 -13.68 -0.93 -26.63
C GLN A 438 -14.71 -0.01 -25.97
N ASN A 439 -15.45 0.75 -26.77
CA ASN A 439 -16.44 1.71 -26.27
C ASN A 439 -15.82 2.71 -25.27
N VAL A 440 -14.73 3.35 -25.67
CA VAL A 440 -14.02 4.36 -24.88
C VAL A 440 -14.25 5.74 -25.50
N ARG A 441 -14.87 6.65 -24.74
CA ARG A 441 -15.29 7.96 -25.22
C ARG A 441 -14.69 9.08 -24.34
N VAL A 442 -14.17 10.11 -25.00
CA VAL A 442 -13.81 11.39 -24.39
C VAL A 442 -14.62 12.46 -25.14
N GLY A 443 -15.54 13.11 -24.46
CA GLY A 443 -16.50 14.03 -25.07
C GLY A 443 -15.84 15.28 -25.66
N SER A 444 -14.88 15.86 -24.96
CA SER A 444 -14.08 17.02 -25.43
C SER A 444 -12.59 16.70 -25.30
N LEU A 445 -11.89 16.80 -26.41
CA LEU A 445 -10.43 16.59 -26.49
C LEU A 445 -9.73 17.93 -26.72
N SER A 446 -8.68 18.22 -25.90
CA SER A 446 -7.84 19.40 -26.09
C SER A 446 -6.55 19.10 -26.85
N GLY A 447 -6.25 17.83 -27.13
CA GLY A 447 -5.09 17.37 -27.88
C GLY A 447 -5.41 16.25 -28.86
N GLN A 448 -4.40 15.55 -29.33
CA GLN A 448 -4.55 14.41 -30.22
C GLN A 448 -5.20 13.24 -29.49
N ALA A 449 -6.24 12.64 -30.07
CA ALA A 449 -6.99 11.57 -29.42
C ALA A 449 -6.15 10.31 -29.12
N VAL A 450 -5.27 9.93 -30.05
CA VAL A 450 -4.42 8.74 -29.95
C VAL A 450 -3.00 9.08 -30.40
N GLU A 451 -2.05 8.87 -29.52
CA GLU A 451 -0.61 9.00 -29.77
C GLU A 451 0.06 7.68 -29.36
N THR A 452 0.63 6.95 -30.31
CA THR A 452 1.29 5.67 -30.02
C THR A 452 2.65 5.58 -30.69
N VAL A 453 3.66 5.20 -29.89
CA VAL A 453 5.02 4.95 -30.33
C VAL A 453 5.45 3.59 -29.83
N ASN A 454 5.98 2.74 -30.72
CA ASN A 454 6.47 1.39 -30.41
C ASN A 454 5.38 0.52 -29.72
N VAL A 455 4.27 0.35 -30.41
CA VAL A 455 3.15 -0.48 -29.96
C VAL A 455 2.80 -1.50 -31.05
N THR A 456 2.46 -2.72 -30.65
CA THR A 456 1.96 -3.77 -31.54
C THR A 456 0.65 -4.33 -31.02
N GLY A 457 -0.28 -4.69 -31.92
CA GLY A 457 -1.59 -5.21 -31.52
C GLY A 457 -2.49 -4.16 -30.84
N TYR A 458 -2.42 -2.89 -31.28
CA TYR A 458 -3.34 -1.84 -30.82
C TYR A 458 -4.67 -1.93 -31.56
N LEU A 459 -5.76 -2.06 -30.81
CA LEU A 459 -7.13 -2.10 -31.33
C LEU A 459 -8.00 -1.07 -30.59
N ASP A 460 -8.66 -0.20 -31.34
CA ASP A 460 -9.59 0.82 -30.85
C ASP A 460 -10.94 0.67 -31.57
N LYS A 461 -12.01 0.20 -30.85
CA LYS A 461 -13.32 -0.19 -31.39
C LYS A 461 -14.48 0.52 -30.72
#